data_7a4908dda6ab063ae67f72037ab31c3d
#
_entry.id   7a4908dda6ab063ae67f72037ab31c3d
#
_cell.length_a   1.000
_cell.length_b   1.000
_cell.length_c   1.000
_cell.angle_alpha   90.00
_cell.angle_beta   90.00
_cell.angle_gamma   90.00
#
_symmetry.space_group_name_H-M   'P 1'
#
loop_
_entity.id
_entity.type
_entity.pdbx_description
1 polymer ?
#
loop_
_entity_poly.entity_id
_entity_poly.type
_entity_poly.pdbx_seq_one_letter_code
_entity_poly.pdbx_strand_id
1 'polypeptide(L)'
;MQTVKLNNSIEMPVLGYGVFQVSPEECERCVLDAIGAGYRLIDTAQAYYNEEGVGNAVAKCGVSRDELFLTTKVWITNAGEEKATRSIDESLRKLRTDYIDLLLIHQPFSDYPGTWRAMEKAVKAGKVRAIGLSNFYPDRFVDMAECAEIKPAVNQLKTNVFSQQWDAEAEMKPYDTRIMAWAPLAQGDPDLLTNPILTALAERYNKTVQQVALRYLVQRGIIAIPKSTHIERMKQNLEIGRASCRERVSSPV
;
A
#
# COMPACT_ATOMS: atom_id res chain seq x y z
N MET A 1 -8.09 -10.51 9.80
CA MET A 1 -7.49 -10.13 8.49
C MET A 1 -6.12 -10.80 8.39
N GLN A 2 -5.67 -11.20 7.19
CA GLN A 2 -4.32 -11.73 6.98
C GLN A 2 -3.31 -10.59 7.03
N THR A 3 -2.15 -10.80 7.68
CA THR A 3 -1.07 -9.82 7.79
C THR A 3 0.23 -10.36 7.22
N VAL A 4 1.17 -9.47 6.94
CA VAL A 4 2.58 -9.77 6.71
C VAL A 4 3.41 -9.03 7.75
N LYS A 5 4.50 -9.63 8.16
CA LYS A 5 5.47 -9.01 9.04
C LYS A 5 6.46 -8.20 8.21
N LEU A 6 6.64 -6.93 8.57
CA LEU A 6 7.66 -6.05 7.99
C LEU A 6 9.03 -6.29 8.63
N ASN A 7 10.11 -5.76 8.01
CA ASN A 7 11.48 -5.92 8.51
C ASN A 7 11.73 -5.35 9.92
N ASN A 8 10.87 -4.46 10.38
CA ASN A 8 10.87 -3.91 11.75
C ASN A 8 9.89 -4.62 12.70
N SER A 9 9.39 -5.79 12.32
CA SER A 9 8.46 -6.63 13.08
C SER A 9 7.03 -6.12 13.22
N ILE A 10 6.66 -5.02 12.57
CA ILE A 10 5.28 -4.53 12.55
C ILE A 10 4.43 -5.43 11.64
N GLU A 11 3.26 -5.81 12.12
CA GLU A 11 2.26 -6.55 11.34
C GLU A 11 1.44 -5.58 10.47
N MET A 12 1.43 -5.82 9.15
CA MET A 12 0.72 -5.00 8.17
C MET A 12 -0.34 -5.84 7.44
N PRO A 13 -1.60 -5.36 7.32
CA PRO A 13 -2.61 -6.07 6.53
C PRO A 13 -2.16 -6.25 5.08
N VAL A 14 -2.34 -7.47 4.52
CA VAL A 14 -1.95 -7.77 3.13
C VAL A 14 -2.89 -7.18 2.10
N LEU A 15 -4.10 -6.79 2.52
CA LEU A 15 -5.10 -6.19 1.64
C LEU A 15 -5.60 -4.89 2.26
N GLY A 16 -5.41 -3.81 1.54
CA GLY A 16 -5.78 -2.46 1.96
C GLY A 16 -6.71 -1.78 0.96
N TYR A 17 -7.08 -0.55 1.27
CA TYR A 17 -7.92 0.30 0.45
C TYR A 17 -7.14 1.55 0.03
N GLY A 18 -6.96 1.74 -1.29
CA GLY A 18 -6.32 2.93 -1.84
C GLY A 18 -7.34 4.03 -2.16
N VAL A 19 -6.98 5.31 -1.90
CA VAL A 19 -7.84 6.47 -2.19
C VAL A 19 -7.32 7.35 -3.33
N PHE A 20 -6.40 6.86 -4.15
CA PHE A 20 -5.98 7.59 -5.35
C PHE A 20 -7.17 7.83 -6.29
N GLN A 21 -7.33 9.04 -6.81
CA GLN A 21 -8.48 9.46 -7.63
C GLN A 21 -9.85 9.31 -6.94
N VAL A 22 -9.89 9.35 -5.62
CA VAL A 22 -11.12 9.65 -4.87
C VAL A 22 -11.10 11.12 -4.55
N SER A 23 -12.16 11.85 -4.93
CA SER A 23 -12.21 13.29 -4.70
C SER A 23 -12.20 13.63 -3.20
N PRO A 24 -11.71 14.81 -2.80
CA PRO A 24 -11.72 15.21 -1.39
C PRO A 24 -13.13 15.13 -0.77
N GLU A 25 -14.18 15.47 -1.54
CA GLU A 25 -15.58 15.48 -1.10
C GLU A 25 -16.13 14.07 -0.83
N GLU A 26 -15.69 13.07 -1.61
CA GLU A 26 -16.14 11.69 -1.47
C GLU A 26 -15.26 10.86 -0.53
N CYS A 27 -14.05 11.35 -0.22
CA CYS A 27 -13.01 10.55 0.44
C CYS A 27 -13.48 10.06 1.81
N GLU A 28 -14.06 10.93 2.63
CA GLU A 28 -14.56 10.56 3.96
C GLU A 28 -15.57 9.40 3.87
N ARG A 29 -16.58 9.53 3.00
CA ARG A 29 -17.59 8.48 2.78
C ARG A 29 -16.95 7.18 2.31
N CYS A 30 -16.08 7.23 1.29
CA CYS A 30 -15.45 6.03 0.74
C CYS A 30 -14.59 5.30 1.77
N VAL A 31 -13.87 6.03 2.62
CA VAL A 31 -13.04 5.43 3.68
C VAL A 31 -13.92 4.82 4.78
N LEU A 32 -15.01 5.48 5.18
CA LEU A 32 -15.99 4.92 6.12
C LEU A 32 -16.60 3.64 5.57
N ASP A 33 -17.00 3.62 4.30
CA ASP A 33 -17.53 2.43 3.61
C ASP A 33 -16.50 1.29 3.61
N ALA A 34 -15.23 1.59 3.31
CA ALA A 34 -14.15 0.61 3.30
C ALA A 34 -13.89 0.03 4.71
N ILE A 35 -13.81 0.88 5.74
CA ILE A 35 -13.61 0.43 7.13
C ILE A 35 -14.82 -0.39 7.58
N GLY A 36 -16.05 0.04 7.27
CA GLY A 36 -17.27 -0.69 7.53
C GLY A 36 -17.35 -2.04 6.82
N ALA A 37 -16.79 -2.16 5.61
CA ALA A 37 -16.65 -3.43 4.89
C ALA A 37 -15.60 -4.36 5.52
N GLY A 38 -14.71 -3.86 6.38
CA GLY A 38 -13.70 -4.65 7.08
C GLY A 38 -12.24 -4.32 6.72
N TYR A 39 -11.98 -3.33 5.88
CA TYR A 39 -10.59 -2.87 5.65
C TYR A 39 -10.01 -2.24 6.92
N ARG A 40 -8.70 -2.48 7.12
CA ARG A 40 -7.93 -1.89 8.23
C ARG A 40 -6.68 -1.16 7.76
N LEU A 41 -6.25 -1.36 6.52
CA LEU A 41 -5.17 -0.63 5.86
C LEU A 41 -5.79 0.39 4.90
N ILE A 42 -5.46 1.68 5.08
CA ILE A 42 -5.87 2.78 4.21
C ILE A 42 -4.61 3.44 3.65
N ASP A 43 -4.54 3.57 2.31
CA ASP A 43 -3.42 4.18 1.59
C ASP A 43 -3.84 5.50 0.94
N THR A 44 -3.25 6.60 1.39
CA THR A 44 -3.38 7.94 0.82
C THR A 44 -2.02 8.53 0.45
N ALA A 45 -1.96 9.81 0.11
CA ALA A 45 -0.74 10.57 -0.13
C ALA A 45 -1.00 12.08 -0.07
N GLN A 46 0.03 12.88 0.24
CA GLN A 46 -0.04 14.34 0.19
C GLN A 46 -0.52 14.85 -1.18
N ALA A 47 -0.05 14.22 -2.27
CA ALA A 47 -0.42 14.58 -3.64
C ALA A 47 -1.87 14.27 -4.03
N TYR A 48 -2.61 13.52 -3.21
CA TYR A 48 -4.00 13.19 -3.51
C TYR A 48 -4.97 14.25 -3.00
N TYR A 49 -4.52 15.17 -2.14
CA TYR A 49 -5.29 16.26 -1.54
C TYR A 49 -6.52 15.79 -0.75
N ASN A 50 -6.52 14.54 -0.29
CA ASN A 50 -7.65 13.93 0.41
C ASN A 50 -7.29 13.36 1.80
N GLU A 51 -6.11 13.69 2.34
CA GLU A 51 -5.70 13.27 3.69
C GLU A 51 -6.69 13.74 4.78
N GLU A 52 -7.30 14.91 4.64
CA GLU A 52 -8.31 15.40 5.59
C GLU A 52 -9.58 14.54 5.57
N GLY A 53 -10.01 14.08 4.39
CA GLY A 53 -11.13 13.15 4.26
C GLY A 53 -10.85 11.80 4.93
N VAL A 54 -9.61 11.28 4.79
CA VAL A 54 -9.15 10.09 5.52
C VAL A 54 -9.19 10.34 7.03
N GLY A 55 -8.63 11.46 7.51
CA GLY A 55 -8.61 11.81 8.93
C GLY A 55 -10.01 11.97 9.53
N ASN A 56 -10.94 12.56 8.78
CA ASN A 56 -12.34 12.68 9.19
C ASN A 56 -13.00 11.30 9.34
N ALA A 57 -12.75 10.40 8.40
CA ALA A 57 -13.27 9.03 8.45
C ALA A 57 -12.70 8.26 9.64
N VAL A 58 -11.38 8.35 9.88
CA VAL A 58 -10.72 7.72 11.03
C VAL A 58 -11.34 8.19 12.36
N ALA A 59 -11.60 9.49 12.50
CA ALA A 59 -12.19 10.05 13.71
C ALA A 59 -13.66 9.61 13.94
N LYS A 60 -14.37 9.17 12.89
CA LYS A 60 -15.83 8.85 12.93
C LYS A 60 -16.13 7.35 12.81
N CYS A 61 -15.17 6.52 12.39
CA CYS A 61 -15.43 5.13 11.99
C CYS A 61 -15.79 4.18 13.14
N GLY A 62 -15.60 4.59 14.40
CA GLY A 62 -15.87 3.75 15.58
C GLY A 62 -14.90 2.59 15.78
N VAL A 63 -13.83 2.50 14.96
CA VAL A 63 -12.74 1.53 15.10
C VAL A 63 -11.58 2.22 15.83
N SER A 64 -10.95 1.52 16.76
CA SER A 64 -9.80 2.06 17.50
C SER A 64 -8.64 2.39 16.56
N ARG A 65 -7.89 3.47 16.82
CA ARG A 65 -6.78 3.92 15.96
C ARG A 65 -5.69 2.86 15.80
N ASP A 66 -5.43 2.08 16.81
CA ASP A 66 -4.43 1.01 16.83
C ASP A 66 -4.85 -0.23 16.04
N GLU A 67 -6.13 -0.37 15.72
CA GLU A 67 -6.63 -1.39 14.79
C GLU A 67 -6.50 -0.95 13.32
N LEU A 68 -6.26 0.34 13.06
CA LEU A 68 -6.09 0.89 11.71
C LEU A 68 -4.61 1.02 11.35
N PHE A 69 -4.31 0.74 10.09
CA PHE A 69 -2.98 0.93 9.51
C PHE A 69 -3.06 2.02 8.44
N LEU A 70 -2.51 3.21 8.74
CA LEU A 70 -2.56 4.36 7.85
C LEU A 70 -1.23 4.53 7.10
N THR A 71 -1.32 4.60 5.78
CA THR A 71 -0.19 4.91 4.89
C THR A 71 -0.42 6.26 4.22
N THR A 72 0.60 7.12 4.26
CA THR A 72 0.67 8.32 3.41
C THR A 72 2.06 8.48 2.81
N LYS A 73 2.26 9.48 1.94
CA LYS A 73 3.47 9.61 1.13
C LYS A 73 3.90 11.08 1.05
N VAL A 74 5.20 11.33 1.24
CA VAL A 74 5.80 12.65 1.05
C VAL A 74 5.88 12.95 -0.45
N TRP A 75 5.29 14.06 -0.86
CA TRP A 75 5.30 14.47 -2.26
C TRP A 75 6.58 15.21 -2.65
N ILE A 76 6.91 15.20 -3.94
CA ILE A 76 8.15 15.76 -4.49
C ILE A 76 8.38 17.24 -4.16
N THR A 77 7.33 18.04 -4.01
CA THR A 77 7.44 19.47 -3.64
C THR A 77 7.89 19.66 -2.19
N ASN A 78 7.71 18.63 -1.36
CA ASN A 78 8.11 18.56 0.04
C ASN A 78 9.42 17.79 0.24
N ALA A 79 10.16 17.49 -0.85
CA ALA A 79 11.43 16.80 -0.76
C ALA A 79 12.51 17.65 -0.08
N GLY A 80 13.45 16.96 0.59
CA GLY A 80 14.50 17.55 1.41
C GLY A 80 14.13 17.55 2.89
N GLU A 81 15.16 17.51 3.75
CA GLU A 81 15.00 17.21 5.17
C GLU A 81 14.07 18.18 5.90
N GLU A 82 14.26 19.49 5.70
CA GLU A 82 13.46 20.51 6.38
C GLU A 82 12.00 20.53 5.91
N LYS A 83 11.78 20.49 4.58
CA LYS A 83 10.43 20.48 4.02
C LYS A 83 9.67 19.20 4.39
N ALA A 84 10.33 18.06 4.29
CA ALA A 84 9.74 16.78 4.66
C ALA A 84 9.33 16.76 6.14
N THR A 85 10.18 17.26 7.04
CA THR A 85 9.84 17.36 8.47
C THR A 85 8.54 18.13 8.69
N ARG A 86 8.40 19.32 8.07
CA ARG A 86 7.15 20.12 8.18
C ARG A 86 5.96 19.42 7.56
N SER A 87 6.15 18.76 6.41
CA SER A 87 5.06 18.07 5.71
C SER A 87 4.57 16.81 6.46
N ILE A 88 5.43 16.16 7.23
CA ILE A 88 5.04 15.04 8.10
C ILE A 88 4.10 15.53 9.19
N ASP A 89 4.42 16.64 9.85
CA ASP A 89 3.57 17.23 10.88
C ASP A 89 2.21 17.69 10.29
N GLU A 90 2.23 18.23 9.08
CA GLU A 90 0.99 18.58 8.38
C GLU A 90 0.14 17.36 8.02
N SER A 91 0.76 16.25 7.59
CA SER A 91 0.04 14.99 7.32
C SER A 91 -0.59 14.43 8.60
N LEU A 92 0.12 14.45 9.74
CA LEU A 92 -0.41 14.03 11.03
C LEU A 92 -1.65 14.86 11.41
N ARG A 93 -1.56 16.19 11.25
CA ARG A 93 -2.67 17.09 11.52
C ARG A 93 -3.90 16.77 10.63
N LYS A 94 -3.71 16.59 9.33
CA LYS A 94 -4.77 16.26 8.35
C LYS A 94 -5.39 14.90 8.64
N LEU A 95 -4.56 13.89 8.93
CA LEU A 95 -4.99 12.55 9.27
C LEU A 95 -5.59 12.43 10.68
N ARG A 96 -5.55 13.51 11.48
CA ARG A 96 -6.07 13.57 12.87
C ARG A 96 -5.54 12.44 13.76
N THR A 97 -4.25 12.21 13.70
CA THR A 97 -3.59 11.14 14.44
C THR A 97 -2.22 11.56 14.95
N ASP A 98 -1.77 10.96 16.04
CA ASP A 98 -0.46 11.25 16.64
C ASP A 98 0.68 10.45 15.96
N TYR A 99 0.34 9.43 15.16
CA TYR A 99 1.32 8.64 14.43
C TYR A 99 0.80 8.12 13.09
N ILE A 100 1.72 7.92 12.14
CA ILE A 100 1.51 7.25 10.85
C ILE A 100 2.10 5.85 10.92
N ASP A 101 1.38 4.83 10.46
CA ASP A 101 1.87 3.45 10.48
C ASP A 101 2.95 3.21 9.41
N LEU A 102 2.75 3.74 8.20
CA LEU A 102 3.74 3.67 7.11
C LEU A 102 3.82 5.00 6.37
N LEU A 103 5.01 5.58 6.30
CA LEU A 103 5.29 6.77 5.52
C LEU A 103 6.21 6.41 4.35
N LEU A 104 5.84 6.83 3.13
CA LEU A 104 6.61 6.55 1.92
C LEU A 104 7.18 7.82 1.30
N ILE A 105 8.34 7.74 0.65
CA ILE A 105 8.73 8.69 -0.38
C ILE A 105 7.92 8.34 -1.63
N HIS A 106 7.12 9.29 -2.15
CA HIS A 106 6.15 9.01 -3.22
C HIS A 106 6.81 8.73 -4.57
N GLN A 107 7.91 9.44 -4.87
CA GLN A 107 8.63 9.36 -6.14
C GLN A 107 10.14 9.56 -5.93
N PRO A 108 11.00 8.92 -6.72
CA PRO A 108 12.46 9.01 -6.62
C PRO A 108 13.01 10.30 -7.29
N PHE A 109 12.47 11.45 -6.91
CA PHE A 109 12.85 12.75 -7.48
C PHE A 109 13.28 13.74 -6.40
N SER A 110 14.08 14.74 -6.82
CA SER A 110 14.59 15.80 -5.95
C SER A 110 15.48 15.24 -4.82
N ASP A 111 15.56 15.91 -3.69
CA ASP A 111 16.35 15.49 -2.51
C ASP A 111 15.61 14.40 -1.72
N TYR A 112 15.44 13.22 -2.32
CA TYR A 112 14.88 12.07 -1.59
C TYR A 112 15.81 11.54 -0.48
N PRO A 113 17.16 11.63 -0.55
CA PRO A 113 18.01 11.27 0.58
C PRO A 113 17.80 12.17 1.80
N GLY A 114 17.65 13.50 1.61
CA GLY A 114 17.27 14.42 2.68
C GLY A 114 15.88 14.13 3.24
N THR A 115 14.92 13.77 2.37
CA THR A 115 13.59 13.33 2.78
C THR A 115 13.67 12.08 3.66
N TRP A 116 14.51 11.11 3.27
CA TRP A 116 14.69 9.88 4.07
C TRP A 116 15.21 10.17 5.47
N ARG A 117 16.22 11.03 5.61
CA ARG A 117 16.73 11.46 6.94
C ARG A 117 15.64 12.09 7.81
N ALA A 118 14.74 12.89 7.24
CA ALA A 118 13.58 13.42 7.96
C ALA A 118 12.64 12.30 8.44
N MET A 119 12.40 11.30 7.59
CA MET A 119 11.55 10.16 7.92
C MET A 119 12.18 9.29 9.02
N GLU A 120 13.48 9.04 8.98
CA GLU A 120 14.22 8.34 10.05
C GLU A 120 14.12 9.08 11.41
N LYS A 121 14.24 10.42 11.39
CA LYS A 121 14.02 11.25 12.59
C LYS A 121 12.59 11.13 13.09
N ALA A 122 11.60 11.10 12.20
CA ALA A 122 10.19 10.93 12.56
C ALA A 122 9.93 9.54 13.19
N VAL A 123 10.61 8.48 12.73
CA VAL A 123 10.56 7.16 13.38
C VAL A 123 11.14 7.23 14.78
N LYS A 124 12.34 7.81 14.96
CA LYS A 124 12.98 7.96 16.27
C LYS A 124 12.16 8.80 17.24
N ALA A 125 11.36 9.75 16.71
CA ALA A 125 10.44 10.57 17.49
C ALA A 125 9.08 9.92 17.78
N GLY A 126 8.83 8.71 17.29
CA GLY A 126 7.56 7.99 17.46
C GLY A 126 6.38 8.52 16.62
N LYS A 127 6.64 9.46 15.71
CA LYS A 127 5.63 10.02 14.79
C LYS A 127 5.28 9.07 13.63
N VAL A 128 6.19 8.15 13.28
CA VAL A 128 6.05 7.20 12.19
C VAL A 128 6.53 5.82 12.69
N ARG A 129 5.76 4.77 12.40
CA ARG A 129 6.11 3.41 12.85
C ARG A 129 7.01 2.66 11.86
N ALA A 130 6.76 2.84 10.56
CA ALA A 130 7.55 2.25 9.47
C ALA A 130 7.75 3.24 8.34
N ILE A 131 8.88 3.15 7.65
CA ILE A 131 9.20 4.00 6.50
C ILE A 131 9.52 3.14 5.27
N GLY A 132 9.23 3.68 4.09
CA GLY A 132 9.42 2.97 2.84
C GLY A 132 9.50 3.90 1.65
N LEU A 133 9.49 3.28 0.49
CA LEU A 133 9.67 3.92 -0.79
C LEU A 133 8.47 3.67 -1.69
N SER A 134 8.29 4.48 -2.74
CA SER A 134 7.34 4.25 -3.80
C SER A 134 7.95 4.62 -5.14
N ASN A 135 7.80 3.72 -6.13
CA ASN A 135 8.33 3.86 -7.49
C ASN A 135 9.88 3.88 -7.57
N PHE A 136 10.56 3.34 -6.57
CA PHE A 136 11.99 3.12 -6.61
C PHE A 136 12.26 1.77 -7.31
N TYR A 137 12.66 1.82 -8.57
CA TYR A 137 13.06 0.66 -9.34
C TYR A 137 14.47 0.20 -8.93
N PRO A 138 14.95 -0.99 -9.33
CA PRO A 138 16.09 -1.66 -8.71
C PRO A 138 17.31 -0.78 -8.44
N ASP A 139 17.77 -0.01 -9.42
CA ASP A 139 18.93 0.88 -9.29
C ASP A 139 18.77 1.93 -8.19
N ARG A 140 17.63 2.63 -8.17
CA ARG A 140 17.31 3.65 -7.17
C ARG A 140 16.99 3.05 -5.81
N PHE A 141 16.39 1.85 -5.81
CA PHE A 141 16.08 1.15 -4.57
C PHE A 141 17.37 0.75 -3.85
N VAL A 142 18.31 0.10 -4.54
CA VAL A 142 19.57 -0.37 -3.95
C VAL A 142 20.39 0.83 -3.45
N ASP A 143 20.54 1.88 -4.25
CA ASP A 143 21.23 3.12 -3.85
C ASP A 143 20.68 3.67 -2.54
N MET A 144 19.35 3.77 -2.43
CA MET A 144 18.71 4.26 -1.21
C MET A 144 18.84 3.30 -0.04
N ALA A 145 18.65 2.00 -0.27
CA ALA A 145 18.70 0.98 0.77
C ALA A 145 20.10 0.83 1.37
N GLU A 146 21.16 0.94 0.56
CA GLU A 146 22.54 0.88 1.06
C GLU A 146 22.89 2.05 1.99
N CYS A 147 22.47 3.26 1.61
CA CYS A 147 22.76 4.48 2.37
C CYS A 147 21.87 4.67 3.61
N ALA A 148 20.72 3.98 3.68
CA ALA A 148 19.73 4.16 4.75
C ALA A 148 20.20 3.57 6.09
N GLU A 149 20.07 4.32 7.17
CA GLU A 149 20.24 3.79 8.55
C GLU A 149 19.07 2.83 8.89
N ILE A 150 17.84 3.25 8.65
CA ILE A 150 16.64 2.40 8.76
C ILE A 150 16.30 1.89 7.37
N LYS A 151 16.38 0.58 7.14
CA LYS A 151 16.09 -0.02 5.83
C LYS A 151 14.62 0.15 5.46
N PRO A 152 14.30 0.38 4.15
CA PRO A 152 12.92 0.50 3.69
C PRO A 152 12.11 -0.75 4.05
N ALA A 153 10.99 -0.58 4.74
CA ALA A 153 10.12 -1.71 5.09
C ALA A 153 9.26 -2.15 3.90
N VAL A 154 8.90 -1.20 3.04
CA VAL A 154 8.04 -1.39 1.88
C VAL A 154 8.58 -0.59 0.70
N ASN A 155 8.43 -1.13 -0.51
CA ASN A 155 8.51 -0.37 -1.75
C ASN A 155 7.20 -0.54 -2.52
N GLN A 156 6.45 0.56 -2.68
CA GLN A 156 5.16 0.55 -3.37
C GLN A 156 5.38 0.72 -4.87
N LEU A 157 5.13 -0.34 -5.64
CA LEU A 157 5.38 -0.41 -7.09
C LEU A 157 4.09 -0.73 -7.87
N LYS A 158 4.05 -0.35 -9.16
CA LYS A 158 3.03 -0.84 -10.07
C LYS A 158 3.15 -2.36 -10.19
N THR A 159 2.24 -3.09 -9.54
CA THR A 159 2.33 -4.55 -9.49
C THR A 159 0.96 -5.17 -9.69
N ASN A 160 0.85 -6.03 -10.70
CA ASN A 160 -0.35 -6.79 -11.05
C ASN A 160 0.06 -8.01 -11.89
N VAL A 161 -0.91 -8.76 -12.41
CA VAL A 161 -0.64 -9.97 -13.20
C VAL A 161 0.13 -9.71 -14.50
N PHE A 162 0.10 -8.48 -15.05
CA PHE A 162 0.84 -8.08 -16.25
C PHE A 162 2.18 -7.40 -15.94
N SER A 163 2.35 -6.89 -14.72
CA SER A 163 3.56 -6.22 -14.24
C SER A 163 3.99 -6.85 -12.92
N GLN A 164 4.72 -7.94 -12.98
CA GLN A 164 4.91 -8.86 -11.85
C GLN A 164 6.07 -8.49 -10.92
N GLN A 165 6.99 -7.62 -11.36
CA GLN A 165 8.10 -7.06 -10.58
C GLN A 165 9.07 -8.11 -9.97
N TRP A 166 9.38 -9.19 -10.72
CA TRP A 166 10.28 -10.24 -10.25
C TRP A 166 11.70 -9.73 -9.95
N ASP A 167 12.25 -8.88 -10.83
CA ASP A 167 13.59 -8.33 -10.66
C ASP A 167 13.63 -7.41 -9.43
N ALA A 168 12.63 -6.53 -9.27
CA ALA A 168 12.54 -5.67 -8.11
C ALA A 168 12.37 -6.49 -6.80
N GLU A 169 11.58 -7.57 -6.82
CA GLU A 169 11.41 -8.47 -5.68
C GLU A 169 12.74 -9.14 -5.29
N ALA A 170 13.53 -9.57 -6.28
CA ALA A 170 14.84 -10.18 -6.05
C ALA A 170 15.82 -9.20 -5.39
N GLU A 171 15.89 -7.95 -5.87
CA GLU A 171 16.78 -6.91 -5.32
C GLU A 171 16.34 -6.42 -3.92
N MET A 172 15.04 -6.47 -3.62
CA MET A 172 14.52 -6.08 -2.31
C MET A 172 14.65 -7.16 -1.22
N LYS A 173 14.78 -8.42 -1.64
CA LYS A 173 14.83 -9.57 -0.73
C LYS A 173 15.96 -9.51 0.31
N PRO A 174 17.20 -9.09 0.00
CA PRO A 174 18.28 -8.97 0.99
C PRO A 174 17.97 -8.01 2.15
N TYR A 175 17.09 -7.02 1.93
CA TYR A 175 16.70 -6.02 2.91
C TYR A 175 15.40 -6.36 3.65
N ASP A 176 14.80 -7.52 3.34
CA ASP A 176 13.45 -7.93 3.79
C ASP A 176 12.38 -6.85 3.52
N THR A 177 12.54 -6.12 2.39
CA THR A 177 11.59 -5.09 1.95
C THR A 177 10.44 -5.75 1.20
N ARG A 178 9.21 -5.41 1.58
CA ARG A 178 7.98 -5.95 0.96
C ARG A 178 7.54 -5.11 -0.24
N ILE A 179 7.00 -5.76 -1.27
CA ILE A 179 6.26 -5.07 -2.33
C ILE A 179 4.87 -4.71 -1.83
N MET A 180 4.46 -3.45 -2.05
CA MET A 180 3.09 -3.01 -1.97
C MET A 180 2.60 -2.65 -3.37
N ALA A 181 1.51 -3.27 -3.81
CA ALA A 181 1.03 -3.15 -5.18
C ALA A 181 0.07 -1.96 -5.34
N TRP A 182 0.50 -0.88 -5.99
CA TRP A 182 -0.45 0.05 -6.58
C TRP A 182 -0.91 -0.48 -7.95
N ALA A 183 -2.14 -0.13 -8.37
CA ALA A 183 -2.82 -0.70 -9.53
C ALA A 183 -2.87 -2.25 -9.55
N PRO A 184 -3.25 -2.91 -8.43
CA PRO A 184 -3.29 -4.38 -8.36
C PRO A 184 -4.29 -5.01 -9.34
N LEU A 185 -5.28 -4.23 -9.80
CA LEU A 185 -6.29 -4.59 -10.80
C LEU A 185 -6.02 -3.91 -12.16
N ALA A 186 -4.76 -3.62 -12.49
CA ALA A 186 -4.31 -3.05 -13.75
C ALA A 186 -5.05 -1.75 -14.16
N GLN A 187 -5.53 -0.96 -13.19
CA GLN A 187 -6.29 0.28 -13.40
C GLN A 187 -7.58 0.10 -14.24
N GLY A 188 -8.16 -1.08 -14.22
CA GLY A 188 -9.39 -1.38 -14.97
C GLY A 188 -9.14 -1.71 -16.44
N ASP A 189 -7.92 -2.11 -16.78
CA ASP A 189 -7.56 -2.58 -18.13
C ASP A 189 -8.54 -3.69 -18.55
N PRO A 190 -9.22 -3.55 -19.71
CA PRO A 190 -10.14 -4.57 -20.21
C PRO A 190 -9.50 -5.94 -20.41
N ASP A 191 -8.19 -5.98 -20.74
CA ASP A 191 -7.46 -7.24 -20.94
C ASP A 191 -7.39 -8.06 -19.64
N LEU A 192 -7.48 -7.42 -18.47
CA LEU A 192 -7.57 -8.16 -17.21
C LEU A 192 -8.83 -9.03 -17.16
N LEU A 193 -9.97 -8.46 -17.57
CA LEU A 193 -11.28 -9.12 -17.46
C LEU A 193 -11.51 -10.19 -18.51
N THR A 194 -10.85 -10.05 -19.67
CA THR A 194 -11.00 -10.94 -20.82
C THR A 194 -9.88 -11.98 -20.95
N ASN A 195 -8.89 -11.93 -20.05
CA ASN A 195 -7.77 -12.88 -20.06
C ASN A 195 -8.26 -14.32 -19.88
N PRO A 196 -8.02 -15.23 -20.84
CA PRO A 196 -8.58 -16.58 -20.81
C PRO A 196 -8.10 -17.42 -19.61
N ILE A 197 -6.86 -17.20 -19.15
CA ILE A 197 -6.30 -17.92 -17.99
C ILE A 197 -7.01 -17.47 -16.72
N LEU A 198 -7.16 -16.15 -16.52
CA LEU A 198 -7.82 -15.60 -15.35
C LEU A 198 -9.30 -15.93 -15.31
N THR A 199 -9.97 -15.92 -16.47
CA THR A 199 -11.39 -16.29 -16.59
C THR A 199 -11.59 -17.78 -16.23
N ALA A 200 -10.78 -18.69 -16.77
CA ALA A 200 -10.84 -20.10 -16.42
C ALA A 200 -10.59 -20.37 -14.93
N LEU A 201 -9.64 -19.64 -14.31
CA LEU A 201 -9.42 -19.74 -12.88
C LEU A 201 -10.60 -19.17 -12.08
N ALA A 202 -11.18 -18.06 -12.51
CA ALA A 202 -12.34 -17.45 -11.86
C ALA A 202 -13.54 -18.41 -11.85
N GLU A 203 -13.83 -19.05 -12.97
CA GLU A 203 -14.87 -20.07 -13.08
C GLU A 203 -14.58 -21.28 -12.18
N ARG A 204 -13.34 -21.81 -12.24
CA ARG A 204 -12.92 -22.98 -11.45
C ARG A 204 -13.12 -22.76 -9.93
N TYR A 205 -12.82 -21.56 -9.43
CA TYR A 205 -12.89 -21.26 -8.01
C TYR A 205 -14.17 -20.52 -7.59
N ASN A 206 -15.14 -20.35 -8.50
CA ASN A 206 -16.35 -19.56 -8.28
C ASN A 206 -16.02 -18.16 -7.69
N LYS A 207 -15.09 -17.48 -8.33
CA LYS A 207 -14.61 -16.13 -7.98
C LYS A 207 -14.67 -15.22 -9.21
N THR A 208 -14.52 -13.92 -9.00
CA THR A 208 -14.32 -12.97 -10.10
C THR A 208 -12.86 -12.92 -10.52
N VAL A 209 -12.60 -12.46 -11.74
CA VAL A 209 -11.24 -12.23 -12.23
C VAL A 209 -10.46 -11.29 -11.31
N GLN A 210 -11.11 -10.25 -10.78
CA GLN A 210 -10.51 -9.33 -9.83
C GLN A 210 -10.07 -10.02 -8.54
N GLN A 211 -10.91 -10.89 -8.00
CA GLN A 211 -10.57 -11.68 -6.81
C GLN A 211 -9.40 -12.63 -7.07
N VAL A 212 -9.35 -13.26 -8.25
CA VAL A 212 -8.21 -14.10 -8.65
C VAL A 212 -6.92 -13.29 -8.75
N ALA A 213 -6.97 -12.11 -9.39
CA ALA A 213 -5.81 -11.23 -9.52
C ALA A 213 -5.31 -10.74 -8.15
N LEU A 214 -6.19 -10.31 -7.25
CA LEU A 214 -5.82 -9.93 -5.89
C LEU A 214 -5.26 -11.13 -5.10
N ARG A 215 -5.88 -12.29 -5.25
CA ARG A 215 -5.41 -13.51 -4.61
C ARG A 215 -4.00 -13.90 -5.04
N TYR A 216 -3.69 -13.81 -6.33
CA TYR A 216 -2.36 -14.06 -6.86
C TYR A 216 -1.31 -13.18 -6.17
N LEU A 217 -1.55 -11.90 -6.03
CA LEU A 217 -0.62 -10.98 -5.35
C LEU A 217 -0.42 -11.35 -3.88
N VAL A 218 -1.53 -11.56 -3.16
CA VAL A 218 -1.49 -11.88 -1.73
C VAL A 218 -0.79 -13.23 -1.46
N GLN A 219 -0.94 -14.23 -2.34
CA GLN A 219 -0.23 -15.51 -2.22
C GLN A 219 1.29 -15.38 -2.39
N ARG A 220 1.76 -14.38 -3.13
CA ARG A 220 3.18 -14.02 -3.24
C ARG A 220 3.70 -13.21 -2.05
N GLY A 221 2.84 -12.89 -1.07
CA GLY A 221 3.21 -12.01 0.05
C GLY A 221 3.23 -10.52 -0.32
N ILE A 222 2.66 -10.15 -1.47
CA ILE A 222 2.55 -8.78 -1.94
C ILE A 222 1.32 -8.13 -1.29
N ILE A 223 1.50 -6.94 -0.71
CA ILE A 223 0.42 -6.15 -0.13
C ILE A 223 -0.34 -5.47 -1.28
N ALA A 224 -1.65 -5.66 -1.37
CA ALA A 224 -2.46 -5.10 -2.45
C ALA A 224 -3.41 -4.02 -1.95
N ILE A 225 -3.49 -2.88 -2.68
CA ILE A 225 -4.35 -1.74 -2.34
C ILE A 225 -5.32 -1.39 -3.47
N PRO A 226 -6.31 -2.25 -3.77
CA PRO A 226 -7.33 -1.92 -4.74
C PRO A 226 -8.14 -0.70 -4.32
N LYS A 227 -8.61 0.07 -5.32
CA LYS A 227 -9.49 1.25 -5.15
C LYS A 227 -10.87 0.96 -5.70
N SER A 228 -11.90 1.41 -5.00
CA SER A 228 -13.26 1.49 -5.50
C SER A 228 -14.02 2.62 -4.78
N THR A 229 -14.99 3.24 -5.43
CA THR A 229 -15.95 4.17 -4.80
C THR A 229 -17.31 3.49 -4.55
N HIS A 230 -17.43 2.20 -4.86
CA HIS A 230 -18.65 1.40 -4.72
C HIS A 230 -18.44 0.35 -3.61
N ILE A 231 -19.27 0.40 -2.58
CA ILE A 231 -19.18 -0.48 -1.41
C ILE A 231 -19.25 -1.98 -1.77
N GLU A 232 -20.06 -2.36 -2.76
CA GLU A 232 -20.19 -3.76 -3.16
C GLU A 232 -18.89 -4.31 -3.77
N ARG A 233 -18.16 -3.47 -4.53
CA ARG A 233 -16.84 -3.84 -5.05
C ARG A 233 -15.79 -3.89 -3.94
N MET A 234 -15.89 -3.01 -2.92
CA MET A 234 -15.02 -3.05 -1.75
C MET A 234 -15.17 -4.39 -1.01
N LYS A 235 -16.41 -4.79 -0.72
CA LYS A 235 -16.73 -6.09 -0.10
C LYS A 235 -16.20 -7.25 -0.95
N GLN A 236 -16.48 -7.25 -2.25
CA GLN A 236 -16.05 -8.28 -3.18
C GLN A 236 -14.52 -8.42 -3.22
N ASN A 237 -13.78 -7.32 -3.20
CA ASN A 237 -12.32 -7.32 -3.18
C ASN A 237 -11.74 -7.91 -1.87
N LEU A 238 -12.48 -7.93 -0.76
CA LEU A 238 -12.07 -8.58 0.49
C LEU A 238 -12.30 -10.10 0.47
N GLU A 239 -13.20 -10.59 -0.36
CA GLU A 239 -13.63 -11.99 -0.41
C GLU A 239 -12.73 -12.87 -1.30
N ILE A 240 -11.42 -12.61 -1.28
CA ILE A 240 -10.43 -13.34 -2.10
C ILE A 240 -10.17 -14.79 -1.64
N GLY A 241 -10.86 -15.23 -0.58
CA GLY A 241 -10.68 -16.55 0.03
C GLY A 241 -9.41 -16.64 0.90
N ARG A 242 -9.26 -17.75 1.62
CA ARG A 242 -8.03 -18.05 2.38
C ARG A 242 -7.09 -18.91 1.52
N ALA A 243 -5.76 -18.70 1.66
CA ALA A 243 -4.81 -19.65 1.11
C ALA A 243 -4.97 -20.97 1.83
N SER A 244 -5.38 -22.03 1.13
CA SER A 244 -5.10 -23.38 1.65
C SER A 244 -3.62 -23.66 1.41
N CYS A 245 -2.86 -23.99 2.43
CA CYS A 245 -1.45 -24.39 2.33
C CYS A 245 -1.22 -25.66 1.50
N ARG A 246 -2.24 -26.23 0.84
CA ARG A 246 -2.20 -27.51 0.13
C ARG A 246 -2.12 -27.43 -1.38
N GLU A 247 -2.33 -26.28 -2.01
CA GLU A 247 -2.16 -26.14 -3.46
C GLU A 247 -0.88 -25.34 -3.78
N ARG A 248 0.27 -25.95 -3.58
CA ARG A 248 1.43 -25.61 -4.41
C ARG A 248 1.09 -26.10 -5.81
N VAL A 249 0.72 -25.20 -6.69
CA VAL A 249 0.73 -25.46 -8.12
C VAL A 249 2.18 -25.74 -8.48
N SER A 250 2.52 -27.02 -8.64
CA SER A 250 3.74 -27.43 -9.33
C SER A 250 3.65 -26.82 -10.71
N SER A 251 4.52 -25.86 -11.01
CA SER A 251 4.68 -25.32 -12.35
C SER A 251 4.94 -26.48 -13.30
N PRO A 252 4.22 -26.62 -14.39
CA PRO A 252 4.73 -27.41 -15.51
C PRO A 252 5.89 -26.64 -16.12
N VAL A 253 6.98 -27.34 -16.30
CA VAL A 253 8.21 -26.99 -17.04
C VAL A 253 7.88 -26.47 -18.43
#